data_7ad9df8f362ee6a3ef5dfec99747c04b
#
_entry.id   7ad9df8f362ee6a3ef5dfec99747c04b
#
_cell.length_a   1.000
_cell.length_b   1.000
_cell.length_c   1.000
_cell.angle_alpha   90.00
_cell.angle_beta   90.00
_cell.angle_gamma   90.00
#
_symmetry.space_group_name_H-M   'P 1'
#
loop_
_entity.id
_entity.type
_entity.pdbx_description
1 polymer ?
#
loop_
_entity_poly.entity_id
_entity_poly.type
_entity_poly.pdbx_seq_one_letter_code
_entity_poly.pdbx_strand_id
1 'polypeptide(L)'
;MGETMALQRKDVDFKAGTIFLRKTKFSKERLIPAHESLMEILEQYCLALGIMDKPDAYLFPGRKPEHHFTSRQMDTWFSEILRLANIDQRNKPKNERSACIHCFRHLFVLKSMQQLEAAGHPVDLNDLLLPTYLGHECLIDTDKYMRFSGVQVPESLDAFEVFTDGLIPFVEVPYAEE
;
A
#
# COMPACT_ATOMS: atom_id res chain seq x y z
N MET A 1 1.29 -8.52 2.22
CA MET A 1 2.29 -8.67 1.13
C MET A 1 2.03 -9.92 0.29
N GLY A 2 1.89 -11.11 0.86
CA GLY A 2 1.60 -12.33 0.09
C GLY A 2 0.35 -12.24 -0.78
N GLU A 3 -0.71 -11.63 -0.29
CA GLU A 3 -1.97 -11.41 -1.01
C GLU A 3 -1.76 -10.59 -2.28
N THR A 4 -0.98 -9.50 -2.19
CA THR A 4 -0.68 -8.62 -3.33
C THR A 4 0.16 -9.33 -4.39
N MET A 5 1.14 -10.13 -3.97
CA MET A 5 1.98 -10.86 -4.94
C MET A 5 1.20 -11.92 -5.71
N ALA A 6 0.15 -12.48 -5.11
CA ALA A 6 -0.67 -13.52 -5.70
C ALA A 6 -1.80 -12.98 -6.61
N LEU A 7 -1.93 -11.65 -6.76
CA LEU A 7 -2.93 -11.04 -7.62
C LEU A 7 -2.76 -11.49 -9.08
N GLN A 8 -3.88 -11.82 -9.69
CA GLN A 8 -3.98 -12.13 -11.10
C GLN A 8 -4.67 -10.99 -11.86
N ARG A 9 -4.50 -10.93 -13.18
CA ARG A 9 -5.11 -9.89 -14.01
C ARG A 9 -6.65 -9.83 -13.84
N LYS A 10 -7.32 -10.97 -13.71
CA LYS A 10 -8.76 -11.05 -13.49
C LYS A 10 -9.24 -10.48 -12.17
N ASP A 11 -8.33 -10.28 -11.21
CA ASP A 11 -8.66 -9.73 -9.90
C ASP A 11 -8.77 -8.19 -9.92
N VAL A 12 -8.41 -7.55 -11.04
CA VAL A 12 -8.51 -6.10 -11.23
C VAL A 12 -9.64 -5.78 -12.20
N ASP A 13 -10.65 -5.07 -11.73
CA ASP A 13 -11.71 -4.51 -12.55
C ASP A 13 -11.40 -3.03 -12.83
N PHE A 14 -10.87 -2.75 -14.02
CA PHE A 14 -10.52 -1.38 -14.43
C PHE A 14 -11.74 -0.49 -14.64
N LYS A 15 -12.92 -1.06 -14.94
CA LYS A 15 -14.16 -0.30 -15.11
C LYS A 15 -14.78 0.12 -13.80
N ALA A 16 -14.80 -0.82 -12.85
CA ALA A 16 -15.34 -0.57 -11.51
C ALA A 16 -14.34 0.11 -10.58
N GLY A 17 -13.06 0.22 -10.96
CA GLY A 17 -11.99 0.77 -10.09
C GLY A 17 -11.77 -0.08 -8.85
N THR A 18 -11.82 -1.41 -8.97
CA THR A 18 -11.74 -2.29 -7.81
C THR A 18 -10.72 -3.43 -7.99
N ILE A 19 -10.17 -3.86 -6.86
CA ILE A 19 -9.24 -5.01 -6.79
C ILE A 19 -9.84 -6.05 -5.85
N PHE A 20 -9.97 -7.27 -6.34
CA PHE A 20 -10.48 -8.39 -5.57
C PHE A 20 -9.34 -9.20 -4.95
N LEU A 21 -9.24 -9.19 -3.63
CA LEU A 21 -8.26 -9.97 -2.88
C LEU A 21 -8.83 -11.32 -2.50
N ARG A 22 -8.27 -12.37 -3.12
CA ARG A 22 -8.63 -13.77 -2.84
C ARG A 22 -7.74 -14.34 -1.75
N LYS A 23 -8.29 -15.30 -1.00
CA LYS A 23 -7.53 -16.14 -0.06
C LYS A 23 -6.60 -15.34 0.85
N THR A 24 -7.14 -14.28 1.44
CA THR A 24 -6.41 -13.52 2.45
C THR A 24 -6.20 -14.37 3.71
N LYS A 25 -5.44 -13.86 4.67
CA LYS A 25 -5.29 -14.51 5.97
C LYS A 25 -6.69 -14.86 6.52
N PHE A 26 -6.91 -16.11 6.94
CA PHE A 26 -8.20 -16.69 7.37
C PHE A 26 -9.23 -16.92 6.24
N SER A 27 -8.79 -17.09 5.01
CA SER A 27 -9.66 -17.39 3.84
C SER A 27 -10.76 -16.35 3.59
N LYS A 28 -10.56 -15.11 4.07
CA LYS A 28 -11.48 -14.00 3.80
C LYS A 28 -11.18 -13.41 2.42
N GLU A 29 -12.23 -13.08 1.70
CA GLU A 29 -12.15 -12.36 0.43
C GLU A 29 -12.59 -10.93 0.66
N ARG A 30 -12.01 -9.97 -0.05
CA ARG A 30 -12.40 -8.57 0.02
C ARG A 30 -12.23 -7.88 -1.30
N LEU A 31 -13.18 -6.98 -1.56
CA LEU A 31 -13.12 -6.04 -2.66
C LEU A 31 -12.57 -4.72 -2.13
N ILE A 32 -11.52 -4.22 -2.75
CA ILE A 32 -10.87 -2.97 -2.37
C ILE A 32 -11.10 -1.96 -3.49
N PRO A 33 -11.73 -0.80 -3.21
CA PRO A 33 -11.74 0.29 -4.15
C PRO A 33 -10.32 0.84 -4.31
N ALA A 34 -9.96 1.19 -5.53
CA ALA A 34 -8.67 1.78 -5.83
C ALA A 34 -8.88 3.08 -6.60
N HIS A 35 -8.04 4.06 -6.30
CA HIS A 35 -8.11 5.35 -6.95
C HIS A 35 -7.79 5.24 -8.46
N GLU A 36 -8.38 6.13 -9.24
CA GLU A 36 -8.24 6.15 -10.70
C GLU A 36 -6.77 6.17 -11.14
N SER A 37 -5.94 7.00 -10.50
CA SER A 37 -4.51 7.09 -10.80
C SER A 37 -3.78 5.75 -10.63
N LEU A 38 -4.16 4.92 -9.64
CA LEU A 38 -3.60 3.58 -9.48
C LEU A 38 -4.09 2.65 -10.58
N MET A 39 -5.35 2.77 -10.98
CA MET A 39 -5.92 1.96 -12.06
C MET A 39 -5.24 2.27 -13.40
N GLU A 40 -4.99 3.53 -13.71
CA GLU A 40 -4.25 3.95 -14.92
C GLU A 40 -2.83 3.34 -14.94
N ILE A 41 -2.10 3.44 -13.83
CA ILE A 41 -0.76 2.85 -13.73
C ILE A 41 -0.81 1.33 -13.89
N LEU A 42 -1.78 0.65 -13.26
CA LEU A 42 -1.94 -0.79 -13.39
C LEU A 42 -2.32 -1.21 -14.80
N GLU A 43 -3.14 -0.44 -15.48
CA GLU A 43 -3.51 -0.70 -16.88
C GLU A 43 -2.29 -0.60 -17.81
N GLN A 44 -1.54 0.49 -17.71
CA GLN A 44 -0.29 0.68 -18.46
C GLN A 44 0.71 -0.45 -18.15
N TYR A 45 0.82 -0.84 -16.90
CA TYR A 45 1.68 -1.94 -16.49
C TYR A 45 1.24 -3.28 -17.11
N CYS A 46 -0.06 -3.60 -17.08
CA CYS A 46 -0.59 -4.80 -17.71
C CYS A 46 -0.40 -4.82 -19.22
N LEU A 47 -0.53 -3.66 -19.88
CA LEU A 47 -0.24 -3.50 -21.30
C LEU A 47 1.24 -3.74 -21.60
N ALA A 48 2.13 -3.13 -20.82
CA ALA A 48 3.57 -3.31 -20.99
C ALA A 48 4.04 -4.77 -20.79
N LEU A 49 3.38 -5.51 -19.89
CA LEU A 49 3.63 -6.94 -19.69
C LEU A 49 2.94 -7.84 -20.72
N GLY A 50 2.04 -7.32 -21.55
CA GLY A 50 1.25 -8.11 -22.50
C GLY A 50 0.33 -9.12 -21.83
N ILE A 51 -0.28 -8.74 -20.69
CA ILE A 51 -1.16 -9.60 -19.89
C ILE A 51 -2.62 -9.13 -19.87
N MET A 52 -2.98 -8.07 -20.57
CA MET A 52 -4.33 -7.52 -20.55
C MET A 52 -5.39 -8.58 -20.90
N ASP A 53 -5.13 -9.41 -21.90
CA ASP A 53 -6.03 -10.46 -22.37
C ASP A 53 -5.78 -11.83 -21.72
N LYS A 54 -4.97 -11.88 -20.65
CA LYS A 54 -4.60 -13.10 -19.94
C LYS A 54 -5.13 -13.09 -18.50
N PRO A 55 -6.39 -13.48 -18.28
CA PRO A 55 -7.04 -13.33 -16.97
C PRO A 55 -6.31 -14.04 -15.83
N ASP A 56 -5.68 -15.18 -16.10
CA ASP A 56 -4.98 -15.99 -15.10
C ASP A 56 -3.50 -15.63 -14.92
N ALA A 57 -2.98 -14.67 -15.70
CA ALA A 57 -1.62 -14.20 -15.53
C ALA A 57 -1.47 -13.44 -14.21
N TYR A 58 -0.36 -13.70 -13.51
CA TYR A 58 -0.03 -12.93 -12.30
C TYR A 58 0.33 -11.49 -12.67
N LEU A 59 -0.13 -10.53 -11.86
CA LEU A 59 0.28 -9.12 -12.00
C LEU A 59 1.76 -8.97 -11.71
N PHE A 60 2.28 -9.72 -10.76
CA PHE A 60 3.68 -9.72 -10.39
C PHE A 60 4.31 -11.07 -10.70
N PRO A 61 4.62 -11.36 -11.97
CA PRO A 61 5.16 -12.64 -12.37
C PRO A 61 6.58 -12.83 -11.82
N GLY A 62 6.88 -14.03 -11.36
CA GLY A 62 8.21 -14.45 -10.98
C GLY A 62 9.10 -14.73 -12.20
N ARG A 63 10.23 -15.40 -11.98
CA ARG A 63 11.10 -15.84 -13.08
C ARG A 63 10.37 -16.72 -14.11
N LYS A 64 9.45 -17.53 -13.62
CA LYS A 64 8.58 -18.37 -14.44
C LYS A 64 7.18 -17.77 -14.39
N PRO A 65 6.51 -17.57 -15.54
CA PRO A 65 5.19 -16.90 -15.60
C PRO A 65 4.10 -17.60 -14.79
N GLU A 66 4.24 -18.90 -14.57
CA GLU A 66 3.32 -19.73 -13.77
C GLU A 66 3.45 -19.51 -12.25
N HIS A 67 4.46 -18.76 -11.82
CA HIS A 67 4.68 -18.42 -10.41
C HIS A 67 4.67 -16.90 -10.21
N HIS A 68 4.09 -16.47 -9.12
CA HIS A 68 4.15 -15.06 -8.73
C HIS A 68 5.47 -14.70 -8.05
N PHE A 69 5.74 -13.42 -7.96
CA PHE A 69 6.87 -12.86 -7.23
C PHE A 69 6.80 -13.22 -5.75
N THR A 70 7.90 -13.57 -5.13
CA THR A 70 7.95 -13.95 -3.72
C THR A 70 8.23 -12.75 -2.82
N SER A 71 7.79 -12.81 -1.56
CA SER A 71 8.11 -11.76 -0.58
C SER A 71 9.63 -11.56 -0.43
N ARG A 72 10.41 -12.64 -0.47
CA ARG A 72 11.88 -12.55 -0.39
C ARG A 72 12.50 -11.80 -1.58
N GLN A 73 11.99 -12.02 -2.79
CA GLN A 73 12.44 -11.28 -3.97
C GLN A 73 12.07 -9.79 -3.82
N MET A 74 10.88 -9.50 -3.32
CA MET A 74 10.44 -8.13 -3.08
C MET A 74 11.33 -7.42 -2.05
N ASP A 75 11.67 -8.08 -0.95
CA ASP A 75 12.58 -7.51 0.07
C ASP A 75 13.97 -7.23 -0.53
N THR A 76 14.46 -8.11 -1.41
CA THR A 76 15.73 -7.89 -2.10
C THR A 76 15.67 -6.68 -3.04
N TRP A 77 14.60 -6.56 -3.82
CA TRP A 77 14.39 -5.42 -4.71
C TRP A 77 14.22 -4.11 -3.94
N PHE A 78 13.48 -4.15 -2.85
CA PHE A 78 13.28 -2.98 -2.00
C PHE A 78 14.60 -2.50 -1.38
N SER A 79 15.42 -3.43 -0.90
CA SER A 79 16.76 -3.11 -0.39
C SER A 79 17.65 -2.45 -1.45
N GLU A 80 17.56 -2.90 -2.70
CA GLU A 80 18.29 -2.29 -3.81
C GLU A 80 17.77 -0.89 -4.16
N ILE A 81 16.46 -0.70 -4.15
CA ILE A 81 15.83 0.63 -4.34
C ILE A 81 16.31 1.60 -3.26
N LEU A 82 16.31 1.18 -1.99
CA LEU A 82 16.82 2.01 -0.89
C LEU A 82 18.30 2.38 -1.09
N ARG A 83 19.12 1.43 -1.56
CA ARG A 83 20.51 1.67 -1.86
C ARG A 83 20.70 2.70 -3.00
N LEU A 84 19.92 2.59 -4.07
CA LEU A 84 19.93 3.53 -5.20
C LEU A 84 19.45 4.92 -4.80
N ALA A 85 18.50 4.99 -3.87
CA ALA A 85 18.00 6.25 -3.30
C ALA A 85 18.94 6.85 -2.23
N ASN A 86 20.12 6.27 -1.99
CA ASN A 86 21.08 6.66 -0.96
C ASN A 86 20.52 6.63 0.47
N ILE A 87 19.49 5.83 0.72
CA ILE A 87 18.94 5.62 2.06
C ILE A 87 19.80 4.57 2.76
N ASP A 88 20.70 5.05 3.64
CA ASP A 88 21.61 4.16 4.36
C ASP A 88 20.88 3.38 5.47
N GLN A 89 20.92 2.06 5.34
CA GLN A 89 20.36 1.13 6.30
C GLN A 89 21.41 0.54 7.26
N ARG A 90 22.71 0.87 7.09
CA ARG A 90 23.83 0.23 7.81
C ARG A 90 24.17 0.91 9.13
N ASN A 91 23.93 2.21 9.26
CA ASN A 91 24.31 3.02 10.42
C ASN A 91 23.17 3.19 11.45
N LYS A 92 22.36 2.16 11.62
CA LYS A 92 21.22 2.21 12.55
C LYS A 92 21.62 1.84 13.97
N PRO A 93 21.00 2.47 14.96
CA PRO A 93 21.05 2.00 16.34
C PRO A 93 20.62 0.54 16.44
N LYS A 94 21.20 -0.21 17.34
CA LYS A 94 20.98 -1.65 17.50
C LYS A 94 19.50 -2.06 17.67
N ASN A 95 18.66 -1.12 18.10
CA ASN A 95 17.24 -1.33 18.39
C ASN A 95 16.30 -0.80 17.31
N GLU A 96 16.81 -0.18 16.25
CA GLU A 96 15.98 0.33 15.13
C GLU A 96 15.77 -0.74 14.07
N ARG A 97 14.52 -0.89 13.67
CA ARG A 97 14.16 -1.75 12.53
C ARG A 97 14.54 -1.07 11.22
N SER A 98 15.01 -1.87 10.28
CA SER A 98 15.25 -1.39 8.92
C SER A 98 13.96 -0.99 8.23
N ALA A 99 14.04 -0.01 7.34
CA ALA A 99 12.93 0.29 6.45
C ALA A 99 12.58 -0.97 5.65
N CYS A 100 11.31 -1.27 5.56
CA CYS A 100 10.78 -2.41 4.82
C CYS A 100 9.48 -2.00 4.13
N ILE A 101 9.03 -2.80 3.17
CA ILE A 101 7.79 -2.50 2.42
C ILE A 101 6.59 -2.32 3.35
N HIS A 102 6.58 -2.98 4.51
CA HIS A 102 5.51 -2.81 5.49
C HIS A 102 5.41 -1.38 6.04
N CYS A 103 6.49 -0.60 5.98
CA CYS A 103 6.48 0.81 6.37
C CYS A 103 5.52 1.65 5.51
N PHE A 104 5.32 1.31 4.22
CA PHE A 104 4.31 1.97 3.39
C PHE A 104 2.90 1.80 3.93
N ARG A 105 2.61 0.64 4.53
CA ARG A 105 1.32 0.43 5.18
C ARG A 105 1.15 1.35 6.40
N HIS A 106 2.18 1.50 7.20
CA HIS A 106 2.16 2.44 8.33
C HIS A 106 1.95 3.88 7.85
N LEU A 107 2.69 4.27 6.80
CA LEU A 107 2.54 5.60 6.21
C LEU A 107 1.14 5.83 5.66
N PHE A 108 0.58 4.86 4.93
CA PHE A 108 -0.78 4.96 4.41
C PHE A 108 -1.79 5.23 5.53
N VAL A 109 -1.72 4.48 6.64
CA VAL A 109 -2.60 4.68 7.80
C VAL A 109 -2.43 6.09 8.36
N LEU A 110 -1.18 6.51 8.59
CA LEU A 110 -0.87 7.83 9.14
C LEU A 110 -1.39 8.96 8.25
N LYS A 111 -1.11 8.90 6.95
CA LYS A 111 -1.60 9.91 5.98
C LYS A 111 -3.12 9.93 5.89
N SER A 112 -3.77 8.76 5.88
CA SER A 112 -5.23 8.69 5.89
C SER A 112 -5.84 9.35 7.13
N MET A 113 -5.24 9.12 8.29
CA MET A 113 -5.68 9.75 9.54
C MET A 113 -5.48 11.27 9.50
N GLN A 114 -4.33 11.75 9.06
CA GLN A 114 -4.05 13.17 8.92
C GLN A 114 -5.03 13.86 7.97
N GLN A 115 -5.35 13.23 6.85
CA GLN A 115 -6.30 13.77 5.87
C GLN A 115 -7.72 13.85 6.44
N LEU A 116 -8.16 12.82 7.16
CA LEU A 116 -9.48 12.80 7.78
C LEU A 116 -9.60 13.83 8.92
N GLU A 117 -8.56 13.98 9.72
CA GLU A 117 -8.49 15.00 10.76
C GLU A 117 -8.53 16.41 10.15
N ALA A 118 -7.75 16.66 9.10
CA ALA A 118 -7.75 17.93 8.38
C ALA A 118 -9.10 18.25 7.74
N ALA A 119 -9.86 17.22 7.33
CA ALA A 119 -11.21 17.35 6.79
C ALA A 119 -12.30 17.51 7.89
N GLY A 120 -11.91 17.52 9.18
CA GLY A 120 -12.84 17.67 10.30
C GLY A 120 -13.72 16.44 10.58
N HIS A 121 -13.35 15.28 10.04
CA HIS A 121 -14.08 14.04 10.33
C HIS A 121 -13.70 13.50 11.72
N PRO A 122 -14.67 13.07 12.53
CA PRO A 122 -14.38 12.48 13.83
C PRO A 122 -13.57 11.20 13.70
N VAL A 123 -12.64 10.98 14.64
CA VAL A 123 -11.74 9.82 14.70
C VAL A 123 -12.48 8.47 14.65
N ASP A 124 -13.72 8.41 15.14
CA ASP A 124 -14.55 7.20 15.19
C ASP A 124 -14.85 6.58 13.81
N LEU A 125 -14.95 7.39 12.74
CA LEU A 125 -15.13 6.88 11.38
C LEU A 125 -13.86 6.20 10.86
N ASN A 126 -12.69 6.66 11.28
CA ASN A 126 -11.40 6.06 10.95
C ASN A 126 -11.25 4.67 11.56
N ASP A 127 -11.78 4.47 12.76
CA ASP A 127 -11.64 3.22 13.49
C ASP A 127 -12.35 2.06 12.81
N LEU A 128 -13.38 2.33 12.00
CA LEU A 128 -14.14 1.29 11.29
C LEU A 128 -13.68 1.08 9.83
N LEU A 129 -13.39 2.14 9.11
CA LEU A 129 -13.07 2.06 7.67
C LEU A 129 -11.63 1.58 7.43
N LEU A 130 -10.66 2.14 8.14
CA LEU A 130 -9.26 1.77 7.98
C LEU A 130 -8.97 0.30 8.32
N PRO A 131 -9.43 -0.24 9.46
CA PRO A 131 -9.25 -1.66 9.77
C PRO A 131 -9.85 -2.57 8.71
N THR A 132 -11.05 -2.24 8.22
CA THR A 132 -11.74 -2.99 7.17
C THR A 132 -10.95 -2.97 5.87
N TYR A 133 -10.50 -1.80 5.43
CA TYR A 133 -9.68 -1.62 4.23
C TYR A 133 -8.35 -2.39 4.34
N LEU A 134 -7.69 -2.31 5.49
CA LEU A 134 -6.43 -3.00 5.77
C LEU A 134 -6.63 -4.50 6.00
N GLY A 135 -7.85 -4.94 6.29
CA GLY A 135 -8.18 -6.34 6.62
C GLY A 135 -7.66 -6.75 7.99
N HIS A 136 -7.70 -5.84 8.96
CA HIS A 136 -7.44 -6.17 10.35
C HIS A 136 -8.66 -6.84 10.96
N GLU A 137 -8.45 -7.85 11.81
CA GLU A 137 -9.54 -8.54 12.50
C GLU A 137 -9.98 -7.84 13.77
N CYS A 138 -9.11 -7.03 14.36
CA CYS A 138 -9.46 -6.27 15.54
C CYS A 138 -8.89 -4.84 15.47
N LEU A 139 -9.57 -3.95 16.16
CA LEU A 139 -9.21 -2.53 16.29
C LEU A 139 -7.83 -2.36 16.98
N ILE A 140 -7.46 -3.28 17.86
CA ILE A 140 -6.18 -3.26 18.59
C ILE A 140 -4.99 -3.29 17.63
N ASP A 141 -5.11 -3.95 16.48
CA ASP A 141 -4.04 -3.95 15.49
C ASP A 141 -3.90 -2.60 14.78
N THR A 142 -4.98 -1.83 14.71
CA THR A 142 -4.98 -0.45 14.20
C THR A 142 -4.49 0.53 15.28
N ASP A 143 -4.84 0.31 16.56
CA ASP A 143 -4.39 1.14 17.69
C ASP A 143 -2.85 1.20 17.81
N LYS A 144 -2.15 0.17 17.37
CA LYS A 144 -0.68 0.19 17.31
C LYS A 144 -0.15 1.29 16.39
N TYR A 145 -0.89 1.67 15.36
CA TYR A 145 -0.53 2.77 14.46
C TYR A 145 -0.84 4.13 15.07
N MET A 146 -1.87 4.22 15.93
CA MET A 146 -2.21 5.46 16.65
C MET A 146 -1.08 5.93 17.58
N ARG A 147 -0.30 4.98 18.11
CA ARG A 147 0.85 5.29 18.97
C ARG A 147 2.04 5.90 18.23
N PHE A 148 2.02 5.85 16.90
CA PHE A 148 3.01 6.50 16.01
C PHE A 148 2.46 7.82 15.45
N SER A 149 1.66 8.57 16.23
CA SER A 149 1.20 9.87 15.79
C SER A 149 2.38 10.78 15.47
N GLY A 150 2.26 11.60 14.42
CA GLY A 150 3.34 12.45 13.89
C GLY A 150 3.99 13.42 14.89
N VAL A 151 3.41 13.55 16.10
CA VAL A 151 4.00 14.26 17.23
C VAL A 151 5.32 13.61 17.71
N GLN A 152 5.52 12.31 17.46
CA GLN A 152 6.69 11.58 17.95
C GLN A 152 7.84 11.46 16.93
N VAL A 153 7.61 11.73 15.64
CA VAL A 153 8.64 11.56 14.59
C VAL A 153 8.50 12.60 13.46
N PRO A 154 8.47 13.90 13.74
CA PRO A 154 8.28 14.93 12.71
C PRO A 154 9.39 14.92 11.65
N GLU A 155 10.65 14.81 12.05
CA GLU A 155 11.80 14.84 11.15
C GLU A 155 11.84 13.67 10.16
N SER A 156 11.36 12.49 10.57
CA SER A 156 11.29 11.32 9.70
C SER A 156 10.13 11.39 8.71
N LEU A 157 9.06 12.09 9.06
CA LEU A 157 7.94 12.39 8.18
C LEU A 157 8.35 13.37 7.09
N ASP A 158 9.00 14.47 7.47
CA ASP A 158 9.49 15.49 6.52
C ASP A 158 10.49 14.89 5.53
N ALA A 159 11.42 14.06 5.99
CA ALA A 159 12.36 13.36 5.12
C ALA A 159 11.67 12.37 4.17
N PHE A 160 10.61 11.73 4.63
CA PHE A 160 9.83 10.82 3.79
C PHE A 160 8.91 11.56 2.83
N GLU A 161 8.35 12.69 3.20
CA GLU A 161 7.56 13.55 2.31
C GLU A 161 8.41 14.06 1.15
N VAL A 162 9.61 14.54 1.43
CA VAL A 162 10.57 14.94 0.39
C VAL A 162 10.92 13.76 -0.53
N PHE A 163 11.03 12.54 0.00
CA PHE A 163 11.30 11.35 -0.80
C PHE A 163 10.11 10.91 -1.65
N THR A 164 8.88 11.07 -1.15
CA THR A 164 7.65 10.66 -1.84
C THR A 164 7.03 11.78 -2.67
N ASP A 165 7.59 12.98 -2.63
CA ASP A 165 7.13 14.11 -3.43
C ASP A 165 7.22 13.77 -4.93
N GLY A 166 6.07 13.80 -5.58
CA GLY A 166 5.93 13.39 -6.99
C GLY A 166 5.82 11.87 -7.26
N LEU A 167 6.02 11.00 -6.25
CA LEU A 167 5.82 9.56 -6.39
C LEU A 167 4.40 9.11 -6.02
N ILE A 168 3.77 9.83 -5.13
CA ILE A 168 2.38 9.60 -4.74
C ILE A 168 1.56 10.78 -5.22
N PRO A 169 0.64 10.60 -6.18
CA PRO A 169 -0.18 11.70 -6.65
C PRO A 169 -1.02 12.25 -5.50
N PHE A 170 -1.03 13.57 -5.36
CA PHE A 170 -1.92 14.25 -4.43
C PHE A 170 -3.35 14.09 -4.95
N VAL A 171 -4.20 13.45 -4.17
CA VAL A 171 -5.59 13.24 -4.52
C VAL A 171 -6.43 14.26 -3.77
N GLU A 172 -6.90 15.29 -4.47
CA GLU A 172 -8.03 16.07 -4.00
C GLU A 172 -9.29 15.22 -4.13
N VAL A 173 -9.85 14.79 -3.00
CA VAL A 173 -11.17 14.18 -2.98
C VAL A 173 -12.19 15.31 -3.02
N PRO A 174 -12.95 15.50 -4.11
CA PRO A 174 -14.03 16.46 -4.13
C PRO A 174 -15.12 15.96 -3.18
N TYR A 175 -15.32 16.66 -2.08
CA TYR A 175 -16.49 16.44 -1.23
C TYR A 175 -17.71 16.91 -2.00
N ALA A 176 -18.70 16.01 -2.16
CA ALA A 176 -20.02 16.42 -2.60
C ALA A 176 -20.62 17.30 -1.50
N GLU A 177 -20.83 18.58 -1.80
CA GLU A 177 -21.68 19.44 -0.98
C GLU A 177 -23.09 18.88 -1.05
N GLU A 178 -23.66 18.49 0.11
CA GLU A 178 -25.10 18.24 0.27
C GLU A 178 -25.86 19.57 0.39
#